data_88582261d6baab0d9b097c11f76c8f12
#
_entry.id   88582261d6baab0d9b097c11f76c8f12
#
_cell.length_a   1.000
_cell.length_b   1.000
_cell.length_c   1.000
_cell.angle_alpha   90.00
_cell.angle_beta   90.00
_cell.angle_gamma   90.00
#
_symmetry.space_group_name_H-M   'P 1'
#
loop_
_entity.id
_entity.type
_entity.pdbx_description
1 polymer ?
#
loop_
_entity_poly.entity_id
_entity_poly.type
_entity_poly.pdbx_seq_one_letter_code
_entity_poly.pdbx_strand_id
1 'polypeptide(L)'
;MSQVTLERRAEADMGEVLDVLAAVFADTQRAWFEAGLCDPPYPQSVGFIARADGRIVSHVELLDMPVRYGDTIIHVAAISGVATLPAWRGRGLASALMEQAMAEMAARDMPLAVLLTGS
;
A
#
# COMPACT_ATOMS: atom_id res chain seq x y z
N MET A 1 -22.41 -5.59 -13.94
CA MET A 1 -21.73 -4.80 -12.91
C MET A 1 -20.48 -5.52 -12.45
N SER A 2 -19.36 -4.80 -12.45
CA SER A 2 -18.12 -5.36 -11.97
C SER A 2 -18.19 -5.55 -10.46
N GLN A 3 -17.84 -6.73 -10.00
CA GLN A 3 -17.75 -7.01 -8.58
C GLN A 3 -16.34 -6.68 -8.10
N VAL A 4 -16.26 -5.86 -7.06
CA VAL A 4 -14.99 -5.45 -6.47
C VAL A 4 -14.83 -6.12 -5.12
N THR A 5 -13.67 -6.74 -4.90
CA THR A 5 -13.31 -7.30 -3.59
C THR A 5 -12.14 -6.53 -3.02
N LEU A 6 -12.15 -6.34 -1.70
CA LEU A 6 -11.04 -5.73 -0.97
C LEU A 6 -10.30 -6.83 -0.24
N GLU A 7 -8.99 -6.95 -0.48
CA GLU A 7 -8.19 -8.07 0.00
C GLU A 7 -6.86 -7.58 0.53
N ARG A 8 -6.22 -8.40 1.36
CA ARG A 8 -4.81 -8.20 1.65
C ARG A 8 -4.00 -8.71 0.46
N ARG A 9 -2.96 -7.95 0.11
CA ARG A 9 -2.05 -8.35 -0.96
C ARG A 9 -1.29 -9.61 -0.53
N ALA A 10 -1.30 -10.63 -1.39
CA ALA A 10 -0.43 -11.79 -1.22
C ALA A 10 0.92 -11.51 -1.88
N GLU A 11 1.93 -12.29 -1.53
CA GLU A 11 3.24 -12.14 -2.14
C GLU A 11 3.17 -12.36 -3.66
N ALA A 12 2.35 -13.29 -4.10
CA ALA A 12 2.17 -13.58 -5.51
C ALA A 12 1.55 -12.40 -6.29
N ASP A 13 0.90 -11.47 -5.60
CA ASP A 13 0.28 -10.30 -6.24
C ASP A 13 1.26 -9.18 -6.52
N MET A 14 2.49 -9.25 -6.02
CA MET A 14 3.43 -8.13 -6.05
C MET A 14 3.73 -7.67 -7.48
N GLY A 15 3.90 -8.60 -8.40
CA GLY A 15 4.17 -8.22 -9.80
C GLY A 15 3.05 -7.37 -10.40
N GLU A 16 1.81 -7.77 -10.16
CA GLU A 16 0.65 -7.01 -10.65
C GLU A 16 0.50 -5.66 -9.93
N VAL A 17 0.81 -5.60 -8.64
CA VAL A 17 0.82 -4.35 -7.89
C VAL A 17 1.83 -3.37 -8.49
N LEU A 18 3.03 -3.86 -8.82
CA LEU A 18 4.05 -3.01 -9.45
C LEU A 18 3.58 -2.49 -10.80
N ASP A 19 2.84 -3.30 -11.56
CA ASP A 19 2.28 -2.86 -12.83
C ASP A 19 1.26 -1.73 -12.63
N VAL A 20 0.42 -1.83 -11.61
CA VAL A 20 -0.53 -0.76 -11.27
C VAL A 20 0.20 0.52 -10.89
N LEU A 21 1.23 0.41 -10.07
CA LEU A 21 2.01 1.58 -9.64
C LEU A 21 2.72 2.23 -10.83
N ALA A 22 3.27 1.43 -11.74
CA ALA A 22 3.91 1.96 -12.93
C ALA A 22 2.91 2.66 -13.86
N ALA A 23 1.69 2.14 -13.95
CA ALA A 23 0.64 2.75 -14.77
C ALA A 23 0.19 4.09 -14.21
N VAL A 24 0.19 4.24 -12.88
CA VAL A 24 -0.30 5.46 -12.22
C VAL A 24 0.81 6.51 -12.08
N PHE A 25 2.00 6.10 -11.69
CA PHE A 25 3.08 7.03 -11.39
C PHE A 25 4.03 7.24 -12.58
N ALA A 26 4.79 6.28 -12.93
CA ALA A 26 5.64 6.26 -14.13
C ALA A 26 6.50 5.00 -14.08
N ASP A 27 6.87 4.48 -15.25
CA ASP A 27 7.75 3.32 -15.32
C ASP A 27 9.10 3.58 -14.65
N THR A 28 9.58 4.84 -14.70
CA THR A 28 10.86 5.20 -14.09
C THR A 28 10.87 5.05 -12.59
N GLN A 29 9.69 4.98 -11.94
CA GLN A 29 9.60 4.81 -10.49
C GLN A 29 9.40 3.35 -10.08
N ARG A 30 9.29 2.44 -11.05
CA ARG A 30 9.06 1.03 -10.75
C ARG A 30 10.17 0.44 -9.87
N ALA A 31 11.43 0.74 -10.17
CA ALA A 31 12.55 0.25 -9.38
C ALA A 31 12.52 0.76 -7.94
N TRP A 32 12.08 2.01 -7.75
CA TRP A 32 11.95 2.59 -6.43
C TRP A 32 10.90 1.87 -5.60
N PHE A 33 9.73 1.62 -6.20
CA PHE A 33 8.67 0.86 -5.53
C PHE A 33 9.10 -0.57 -5.26
N GLU A 34 9.77 -1.20 -6.23
CA GLU A 34 10.23 -2.57 -6.09
C GLU A 34 11.20 -2.70 -4.91
N ALA A 35 12.16 -1.77 -4.78
CA ALA A 35 13.08 -1.77 -3.68
C ALA A 35 12.39 -1.57 -2.34
N GLY A 36 11.36 -0.70 -2.29
CA GLY A 36 10.64 -0.42 -1.05
C GLY A 36 9.65 -1.48 -0.64
N LEU A 37 9.05 -2.19 -1.60
CA LEU A 37 7.98 -3.14 -1.31
C LEU A 37 8.43 -4.59 -1.36
N CYS A 38 9.36 -4.93 -2.28
CA CYS A 38 9.77 -6.31 -2.50
C CYS A 38 11.02 -6.69 -1.74
N ASP A 39 11.88 -5.73 -1.42
CA ASP A 39 13.12 -5.98 -0.69
C ASP A 39 13.09 -5.15 0.59
N PRO A 40 12.31 -5.57 1.57
CA PRO A 40 11.94 -4.71 2.66
C PRO A 40 13.01 -4.58 3.73
N PRO A 41 13.41 -3.36 4.05
CA PRO A 41 13.87 -3.09 5.39
C PRO A 41 12.69 -3.14 6.39
N TYR A 42 11.47 -3.37 5.92
CA TYR A 42 10.26 -3.33 6.73
C TYR A 42 9.44 -4.62 6.57
N PRO A 43 9.89 -5.75 7.17
CA PRO A 43 9.28 -7.05 6.91
C PRO A 43 7.85 -7.22 7.44
N GLN A 44 7.39 -6.34 8.33
CA GLN A 44 6.04 -6.41 8.87
C GLN A 44 5.02 -5.63 8.05
N SER A 45 5.42 -5.14 6.88
CA SER A 45 4.54 -4.37 6.02
C SER A 45 3.44 -5.24 5.43
N VAL A 46 2.29 -4.63 5.15
CA VAL A 46 1.13 -5.32 4.58
C VAL A 46 0.51 -4.43 3.50
N GLY A 47 0.12 -5.05 2.39
CA GLY A 47 -0.56 -4.35 1.32
C GLY A 47 -2.05 -4.67 1.30
N PHE A 48 -2.83 -3.71 0.85
CA PHE A 48 -4.27 -3.85 0.66
C PHE A 48 -4.58 -3.54 -0.80
N ILE A 49 -5.39 -4.37 -1.41
CA ILE A 49 -5.72 -4.26 -2.82
C ILE A 49 -7.22 -4.35 -3.05
N ALA A 50 -7.68 -3.67 -4.09
CA ALA A 50 -9.02 -3.85 -4.62
C ALA A 50 -8.88 -4.64 -5.92
N ARG A 51 -9.63 -5.73 -6.03
CA ARG A 51 -9.61 -6.59 -7.21
C ARG A 51 -10.96 -6.56 -7.87
N ALA A 52 -10.97 -6.33 -9.18
CA ALA A 52 -12.19 -6.32 -9.97
C ALA A 52 -11.97 -7.20 -11.20
N ASP A 53 -12.87 -8.14 -11.42
CA ASP A 53 -12.81 -9.04 -12.58
C ASP A 53 -11.46 -9.75 -12.69
N GLY A 54 -10.92 -10.16 -11.55
CA GLY A 54 -9.65 -10.88 -11.49
C GLY A 54 -8.40 -10.01 -11.61
N ARG A 55 -8.55 -8.68 -11.66
CA ARG A 55 -7.44 -7.75 -11.85
C ARG A 55 -7.34 -6.80 -10.67
N ILE A 56 -6.11 -6.48 -10.26
CA ILE A 56 -5.88 -5.46 -9.25
C ILE A 56 -6.08 -4.08 -9.88
N VAL A 57 -6.96 -3.27 -9.29
CA VAL A 57 -7.31 -1.95 -9.80
C VAL A 57 -6.97 -0.82 -8.84
N SER A 58 -6.68 -1.13 -7.57
CA SER A 58 -6.28 -0.13 -6.58
C SER A 58 -5.38 -0.79 -5.54
N HIS A 59 -4.52 0.01 -4.91
CA HIS A 59 -3.53 -0.48 -3.96
C HIS A 59 -3.19 0.58 -2.91
N VAL A 60 -2.98 0.14 -1.68
CA VAL A 60 -2.43 0.94 -0.59
C VAL A 60 -1.48 0.02 0.18
N GLU A 61 -0.27 0.50 0.48
CA GLU A 61 0.70 -0.27 1.26
C GLU A 61 0.92 0.39 2.62
N LEU A 62 0.90 -0.43 3.67
CA LEU A 62 1.22 -0.01 5.03
C LEU A 62 2.61 -0.54 5.36
N LEU A 63 3.56 0.37 5.50
CA LEU A 63 4.91 0.05 5.90
C LEU A 63 5.04 0.22 7.42
N ASP A 64 5.60 -0.76 8.07
CA ASP A 64 5.87 -0.71 9.51
C ASP A 64 7.33 -0.34 9.69
N MET A 65 7.59 0.95 9.97
CA MET A 65 8.95 1.49 10.06
C MET A 65 9.38 1.58 11.51
N PRO A 66 10.43 0.84 11.91
CA PRO A 66 11.01 1.05 13.24
C PRO A 66 11.83 2.32 13.23
N VAL A 67 11.55 3.23 14.17
CA VAL A 67 12.25 4.50 14.32
C VAL A 67 12.83 4.56 15.71
N ARG A 68 14.12 4.85 15.81
CA ARG A 68 14.77 4.99 17.12
C ARG A 68 14.52 6.39 17.66
N TYR A 69 14.01 6.43 18.90
CA TYR A 69 13.85 7.67 19.65
C TYR A 69 14.54 7.50 21.00
N GLY A 70 15.76 8.05 21.14
CA GLY A 70 16.57 7.81 22.31
C GLY A 70 16.96 6.33 22.37
N ASP A 71 16.61 5.67 23.49
CA ASP A 71 16.85 4.23 23.68
C ASP A 71 15.64 3.39 23.32
N THR A 72 14.57 4.02 22.79
CA THR A 72 13.32 3.35 22.50
C THR A 72 13.15 3.22 20.98
N ILE A 73 12.58 2.10 20.55
CA ILE A 73 12.19 1.91 19.16
C ILE A 73 10.69 2.06 19.07
N ILE A 74 10.24 2.98 18.21
CA ILE A 74 8.83 3.23 17.97
C ILE A 74 8.51 2.72 16.57
N HIS A 75 7.41 2.00 16.43
CA HIS A 75 6.94 1.54 15.13
C HIS A 75 6.02 2.59 14.53
N VAL A 76 6.45 3.19 13.44
CA VAL A 76 5.69 4.23 12.74
C VAL A 76 5.07 3.63 11.49
N ALA A 77 3.79 3.88 11.29
CA ALA A 77 3.11 3.47 10.08
C ALA A 77 3.42 4.46 8.96
N ALA A 78 3.85 3.95 7.81
CA ALA A 78 4.03 4.77 6.62
C ALA A 78 3.08 4.25 5.55
N ILE A 79 2.23 5.12 5.02
CA ILE A 79 1.33 4.77 3.93
C ILE A 79 2.02 5.11 2.62
N SER A 80 2.11 4.15 1.74
CA SER A 80 2.83 4.31 0.47
C SER A 80 2.09 3.60 -0.64
N GLY A 81 2.44 3.91 -1.89
CA GLY A 81 1.89 3.22 -3.05
C GLY A 81 0.38 3.35 -3.20
N VAL A 82 -0.18 4.49 -2.79
CA VAL A 82 -1.62 4.74 -2.94
C VAL A 82 -1.89 4.99 -4.41
N ALA A 83 -2.58 4.07 -5.07
CA ALA A 83 -2.80 4.15 -6.51
C ALA A 83 -4.14 3.51 -6.88
N THR A 84 -4.79 4.10 -7.87
CA THR A 84 -6.01 3.54 -8.47
C THR A 84 -5.91 3.73 -9.97
N LEU A 85 -6.18 2.67 -10.74
CA LEU A 85 -6.16 2.77 -12.19
C LEU A 85 -7.17 3.84 -12.64
N PRO A 86 -6.83 4.62 -13.69
CA PRO A 86 -7.70 5.74 -14.10
C PRO A 86 -9.15 5.37 -14.35
N ALA A 87 -9.41 4.21 -14.95
CA ALA A 87 -10.77 3.77 -15.24
C ALA A 87 -11.59 3.45 -13.98
N TRP A 88 -10.92 3.33 -12.83
CA TRP A 88 -11.55 2.91 -11.57
C TRP A 88 -11.58 4.02 -10.52
N ARG A 89 -11.14 5.22 -10.89
CA ARG A 89 -11.17 6.37 -9.98
C ARG A 89 -12.59 6.86 -9.77
N GLY A 90 -12.80 7.57 -8.66
CA GLY A 90 -14.11 8.13 -8.34
C GLY A 90 -15.09 7.13 -7.75
N ARG A 91 -14.62 5.95 -7.36
CA ARG A 91 -15.46 4.89 -6.78
C ARG A 91 -15.18 4.64 -5.30
N GLY A 92 -14.31 5.45 -4.69
CA GLY A 92 -13.97 5.32 -3.27
C GLY A 92 -13.09 4.13 -2.93
N LEU A 93 -12.41 3.53 -3.92
CA LEU A 93 -11.58 2.34 -3.68
C LEU A 93 -10.38 2.65 -2.80
N ALA A 94 -9.64 3.71 -3.11
CA ALA A 94 -8.48 4.10 -2.32
C ALA A 94 -8.87 4.43 -0.89
N SER A 95 -10.01 5.12 -0.71
CA SER A 95 -10.51 5.45 0.62
C SER A 95 -10.86 4.20 1.41
N ALA A 96 -11.49 3.23 0.76
CA ALA A 96 -11.85 1.96 1.42
C ALA A 96 -10.59 1.19 1.84
N LEU A 97 -9.57 1.16 0.98
CA LEU A 97 -8.30 0.52 1.31
C LEU A 97 -7.58 1.26 2.42
N MET A 98 -7.64 2.59 2.41
CA MET A 98 -7.04 3.40 3.47
C MET A 98 -7.70 3.11 4.82
N GLU A 99 -9.02 2.91 4.85
CA GLU A 99 -9.71 2.54 6.07
C GLU A 99 -9.21 1.20 6.60
N GLN A 100 -8.94 0.23 5.72
CA GLN A 100 -8.37 -1.04 6.14
C GLN A 100 -6.96 -0.87 6.70
N ALA A 101 -6.15 -0.02 6.08
CA ALA A 101 -4.81 0.27 6.58
C ALA A 101 -4.86 0.92 7.96
N MET A 102 -5.79 1.86 8.17
CA MET A 102 -5.96 2.51 9.46
C MET A 102 -6.44 1.54 10.53
N ALA A 103 -7.30 0.61 10.17
CA ALA A 103 -7.75 -0.43 11.10
C ALA A 103 -6.57 -1.32 11.52
N GLU A 104 -5.68 -1.64 10.58
CA GLU A 104 -4.49 -2.42 10.88
C GLU A 104 -3.54 -1.65 11.82
N MET A 105 -3.38 -0.34 11.58
CA MET A 105 -2.59 0.50 12.47
C MET A 105 -3.13 0.48 13.90
N ALA A 106 -4.45 0.61 14.04
CA ALA A 106 -5.09 0.57 15.35
C ALA A 106 -4.89 -0.78 16.02
N ALA A 107 -5.01 -1.87 15.26
CA ALA A 107 -4.81 -3.22 15.78
C ALA A 107 -3.37 -3.46 16.24
N ARG A 108 -2.41 -2.76 15.67
CA ARG A 108 -0.99 -2.86 16.03
C ARG A 108 -0.54 -1.81 17.03
N ASP A 109 -1.45 -0.94 17.50
CA ASP A 109 -1.13 0.17 18.43
C ASP A 109 -0.02 1.07 17.89
N MET A 110 -0.05 1.40 16.61
CA MET A 110 0.95 2.28 16.01
C MET A 110 0.58 3.73 16.29
N PRO A 111 1.46 4.49 17.00
CA PRO A 111 1.08 5.83 17.48
C PRO A 111 1.09 6.92 16.43
N LEU A 112 1.80 6.72 15.32
CA LEU A 112 1.98 7.75 14.30
C LEU A 112 1.79 7.17 12.91
N ALA A 113 1.26 7.98 12.02
CA ALA A 113 1.13 7.63 10.61
C ALA A 113 1.76 8.72 9.76
N VAL A 114 2.51 8.31 8.74
CA VAL A 114 3.12 9.22 7.77
C VAL A 114 2.66 8.79 6.39
N LEU A 115 2.22 9.76 5.59
CA LEU A 115 1.84 9.51 4.21
C LEU A 115 3.04 9.82 3.32
N LEU A 116 3.54 8.79 2.63
CA LEU A 116 4.61 8.96 1.66
C LEU A 116 4.00 9.15 0.29
N THR A 117 4.10 10.36 -0.23
CA THR A 117 3.58 10.68 -1.54
C THR A 117 4.74 10.79 -2.52
N GLY A 118 4.65 10.05 -3.62
CA GLY A 118 5.62 10.14 -4.69
C GLY A 118 5.17 11.19 -5.69
N SER A 119 5.32 12.44 -5.34
CA SER A 119 4.98 13.50 -6.29
C SER A 119 6.20 13.96 -7.06
#